data_903d223868bd817fed7302c6a2027870
#
_entry.id   903d223868bd817fed7302c6a2027870
#
_cell.length_a   1.000
_cell.length_b   1.000
_cell.length_c   1.000
_cell.angle_alpha   90.00
_cell.angle_beta   90.00
_cell.angle_gamma   90.00
#
_symmetry.space_group_name_H-M   'P 1'
#
loop_
_entity.id
_entity.type
_entity.pdbx_description
1 polymer ?
#
loop_
_entity_poly.entity_id
_entity_poly.type
_entity_poly.pdbx_seq_one_letter_code
_entity_poly.pdbx_strand_id
1 'polypeptide(L)'
;MARDFRLIATVGALTLVVACTQTPEQRAAQAQANAQKAVVQSQNQALGNQYQVTGQTAPESSTIFDLFRGNSQPQRQMAVNRYLWAASLDVLSFLPMEGADPFSGVIVTDWGRVAGDTTPFRVTVYISEAALDARSLRVAAFRNQGGRAVPVSAADNRRLEDAILTRARQLKIAAAER
;
A
#
# COMPACT_ATOMS: atom_id res chain seq x y z
N MET A 1 -12.48 49.98 -64.98
CA MET A 1 -13.79 49.33 -65.06
C MET A 1 -14.02 48.74 -63.64
N ALA A 2 -14.72 49.49 -62.82
CA ALA A 2 -16.20 49.47 -62.59
C ALA A 2 -16.47 48.19 -61.73
N ARG A 3 -16.98 48.21 -60.59
CA ARG A 3 -18.09 48.87 -59.87
C ARG A 3 -18.27 48.11 -58.53
N ASP A 4 -18.22 48.85 -57.49
CA ASP A 4 -19.19 48.93 -56.39
C ASP A 4 -20.11 47.72 -56.17
N PHE A 5 -20.06 47.19 -54.93
CA PHE A 5 -21.32 46.89 -54.26
C PHE A 5 -21.15 46.98 -52.75
N ARG A 6 -21.58 48.08 -52.17
CA ARG A 6 -21.89 48.28 -50.77
C ARG A 6 -23.19 47.56 -50.46
N LEU A 7 -23.20 46.70 -49.51
CA LEU A 7 -24.43 46.35 -48.80
C LEU A 7 -24.16 46.28 -47.31
N ILE A 8 -24.61 47.31 -46.66
CA ILE A 8 -24.75 47.49 -45.23
C ILE A 8 -25.90 46.58 -44.79
N ALA A 9 -25.62 45.63 -43.97
CA ALA A 9 -26.61 44.91 -43.15
C ALA A 9 -26.31 45.14 -41.66
N THR A 10 -26.96 46.17 -41.13
CA THR A 10 -27.11 46.44 -39.72
C THR A 10 -28.02 45.37 -39.13
N VAL A 11 -27.45 44.35 -38.49
CA VAL A 11 -28.23 43.47 -37.64
C VAL A 11 -28.10 43.99 -36.20
N GLY A 12 -29.20 44.57 -35.75
CA GLY A 12 -29.35 45.08 -34.38
C GLY A 12 -29.18 43.95 -33.37
N ALA A 13 -28.19 44.09 -32.50
CA ALA A 13 -28.04 43.27 -31.33
C ALA A 13 -29.11 43.64 -30.31
N LEU A 14 -30.19 42.91 -30.30
CA LEU A 14 -31.21 42.93 -29.24
C LEU A 14 -30.67 42.12 -28.06
N THR A 15 -29.89 42.71 -27.19
CA THR A 15 -29.48 42.13 -25.92
C THR A 15 -30.69 42.04 -24.99
N LEU A 16 -31.33 40.87 -24.97
CA LEU A 16 -32.29 40.49 -23.96
C LEU A 16 -31.54 40.33 -22.62
N VAL A 17 -31.57 41.36 -21.80
CA VAL A 17 -31.20 41.29 -20.40
C VAL A 17 -32.30 40.49 -19.69
N VAL A 18 -32.13 39.20 -19.61
CA VAL A 18 -32.94 38.35 -18.73
C VAL A 18 -32.49 38.66 -17.30
N ALA A 19 -33.18 39.62 -16.70
CA ALA A 19 -33.06 39.84 -15.25
C ALA A 19 -33.62 38.58 -14.58
N CYS A 20 -32.75 37.66 -14.14
CA CYS A 20 -33.10 36.54 -13.30
C CYS A 20 -33.59 37.09 -11.97
N THR A 21 -34.88 37.30 -11.85
CA THR A 21 -35.55 37.53 -10.55
C THR A 21 -35.55 36.20 -9.81
N GLN A 22 -34.50 35.96 -9.03
CA GLN A 22 -34.43 34.80 -8.15
C GLN A 22 -35.53 34.90 -7.10
N THR A 23 -36.36 33.86 -7.03
CA THR A 23 -37.40 33.76 -5.99
C THR A 23 -36.77 33.71 -4.61
N PRO A 24 -37.44 34.16 -3.55
CA PRO A 24 -36.92 34.14 -2.19
C PRO A 24 -36.50 32.73 -1.76
N GLU A 25 -37.17 31.69 -2.22
CA GLU A 25 -36.83 30.31 -1.98
C GLU A 25 -35.48 29.89 -2.61
N GLN A 26 -35.22 30.33 -3.84
CA GLN A 26 -33.94 30.07 -4.53
C GLN A 26 -32.76 30.76 -3.82
N ARG A 27 -32.97 31.96 -3.29
CA ARG A 27 -31.93 32.66 -2.50
C ARG A 27 -31.66 31.93 -1.18
N ALA A 28 -32.68 31.42 -0.51
CA ALA A 28 -32.51 30.63 0.71
C ALA A 28 -31.78 29.31 0.44
N ALA A 29 -32.09 28.61 -0.64
CA ALA A 29 -31.38 27.39 -1.03
C ALA A 29 -29.90 27.62 -1.38
N GLN A 30 -29.62 28.73 -2.10
CA GLN A 30 -28.23 29.12 -2.41
C GLN A 30 -27.44 29.52 -1.16
N ALA A 31 -28.08 30.22 -0.20
CA ALA A 31 -27.44 30.57 1.08
C ALA A 31 -27.05 29.33 1.88
N GLN A 32 -27.93 28.33 1.93
CA GLN A 32 -27.67 27.03 2.61
C GLN A 32 -26.52 26.26 1.92
N ALA A 33 -26.52 26.19 0.58
CA ALA A 33 -25.47 25.54 -0.18
C ALA A 33 -24.09 26.21 0.02
N ASN A 34 -24.08 27.55 0.10
CA ASN A 34 -22.85 28.29 0.34
C ASN A 34 -22.36 28.14 1.79
N ALA A 35 -23.27 28.06 2.77
CA ALA A 35 -22.92 27.77 4.15
C ALA A 35 -22.29 26.37 4.31
N GLN A 36 -22.84 25.35 3.65
CA GLN A 36 -22.27 24.00 3.65
C GLN A 36 -20.87 23.98 3.00
N LYS A 37 -20.69 24.66 1.89
CA LYS A 37 -19.36 24.77 1.25
C LYS A 37 -18.33 25.45 2.18
N ALA A 38 -18.73 26.49 2.89
CA ALA A 38 -17.85 27.18 3.86
C ALA A 38 -17.43 26.27 5.01
N VAL A 39 -18.35 25.43 5.53
CA VAL A 39 -18.04 24.46 6.59
C VAL A 39 -17.05 23.40 6.09
N VAL A 40 -17.27 22.81 4.90
CA VAL A 40 -16.36 21.84 4.31
C VAL A 40 -14.99 22.46 4.05
N GLN A 41 -14.94 23.69 3.60
CA GLN A 41 -13.69 24.39 3.32
C GLN A 41 -12.89 24.71 4.59
N SER A 42 -13.57 25.08 5.68
CA SER A 42 -12.93 25.30 6.99
C SER A 42 -12.40 23.98 7.60
N GLN A 43 -13.12 22.88 7.45
CA GLN A 43 -12.67 21.55 7.88
C GLN A 43 -11.40 21.12 7.11
N ASN A 44 -11.39 21.33 5.79
CA ASN A 44 -10.21 20.99 4.97
C ASN A 44 -8.99 21.86 5.32
N GLN A 45 -9.18 23.13 5.66
CA GLN A 45 -8.10 23.99 6.13
C GLN A 45 -7.58 23.57 7.52
N ALA A 46 -8.47 23.17 8.42
CA ALA A 46 -8.08 22.67 9.74
C ALA A 46 -7.25 21.38 9.64
N LEU A 47 -7.63 20.46 8.76
CA LEU A 47 -6.88 19.23 8.48
C LEU A 47 -5.52 19.54 7.83
N GLY A 48 -5.46 20.46 6.88
CA GLY A 48 -4.21 20.90 6.24
C GLY A 48 -3.21 21.48 7.24
N ASN A 49 -3.68 22.29 8.18
CA ASN A 49 -2.83 22.87 9.24
C ASN A 49 -2.33 21.80 10.23
N GLN A 50 -3.12 20.76 10.50
CA GLN A 50 -2.72 19.68 11.40
C GLN A 50 -1.56 18.86 10.80
N TYR A 51 -1.54 18.64 9.50
CA TYR A 51 -0.43 17.94 8.82
C TYR A 51 0.85 18.78 8.78
N GLN A 52 0.76 20.09 8.66
CA GLN A 52 1.93 20.99 8.68
C GLN A 52 2.62 21.05 10.03
N VAL A 53 1.85 20.98 11.14
CA VAL A 53 2.41 21.01 12.51
C VAL A 53 3.18 19.74 12.85
N THR A 54 2.79 18.59 12.28
CA THR A 54 3.42 17.28 12.55
C THR A 54 4.56 16.93 11.60
N GLY A 55 4.88 17.80 10.63
CA GLY A 55 5.90 17.51 9.60
C GLY A 55 5.52 16.36 8.65
N GLN A 56 4.29 15.90 8.70
CA GLN A 56 3.74 14.92 7.76
C GLN A 56 3.19 15.69 6.57
N THR A 57 3.71 15.41 5.39
CA THR A 57 3.10 15.86 4.14
C THR A 57 1.67 15.35 4.06
N ALA A 58 0.71 16.26 3.90
CA ALA A 58 -0.67 15.88 3.62
C ALA A 58 -0.67 14.90 2.43
N PRO A 59 -1.43 13.81 2.48
CA PRO A 59 -1.57 12.97 1.30
C PRO A 59 -2.14 13.85 0.19
N GLU A 60 -1.34 14.07 -0.86
CA GLU A 60 -1.83 14.74 -2.06
C GLU A 60 -3.10 14.01 -2.48
N SER A 61 -4.16 14.80 -2.74
CA SER A 61 -5.44 14.27 -3.17
C SER A 61 -5.21 13.44 -4.44
N SER A 62 -5.05 12.14 -4.27
CA SER A 62 -4.98 11.22 -5.40
C SER A 62 -6.34 11.21 -6.06
N THR A 63 -6.46 11.97 -7.13
CA THR A 63 -7.62 11.94 -8.03
C THR A 63 -7.62 10.56 -8.70
N ILE A 64 -8.83 10.02 -8.95
CA ILE A 64 -8.99 8.77 -9.71
C ILE A 64 -8.23 8.77 -11.04
N PHE A 65 -7.88 9.94 -11.57
CA PHE A 65 -7.04 10.12 -12.75
C PHE A 65 -5.56 9.79 -12.53
N ASP A 66 -5.04 9.85 -11.30
CA ASP A 66 -3.66 9.44 -10.99
C ASP A 66 -3.51 7.92 -11.06
N LEU A 67 -4.59 7.17 -10.82
CA LEU A 67 -4.63 5.72 -11.01
C LEU A 67 -4.47 5.32 -12.49
N PHE A 68 -4.91 6.17 -13.41
CA PHE A 68 -4.80 5.91 -14.85
C PHE A 68 -3.56 6.52 -15.51
N ARG A 69 -2.86 7.41 -14.83
CA ARG A 69 -1.64 8.05 -15.36
C ARG A 69 -0.39 7.21 -15.24
N GLY A 70 -0.44 6.03 -14.65
CA GLY A 70 0.71 5.13 -14.55
C GLY A 70 1.91 5.74 -13.80
N ASN A 71 1.69 6.84 -13.07
CA ASN A 71 2.74 7.54 -12.38
C ASN A 71 2.70 7.19 -10.90
N SER A 72 3.64 6.37 -10.50
CA SER A 72 4.16 6.26 -9.13
C SER A 72 3.06 6.18 -8.05
N GLN A 73 2.27 5.10 -8.05
CA GLN A 73 1.85 4.63 -6.75
C GLN A 73 3.12 4.58 -5.90
N PRO A 74 3.12 5.14 -4.66
CA PRO A 74 4.06 4.65 -3.70
C PRO A 74 3.78 3.14 -3.71
N GLN A 75 4.64 2.39 -4.40
CA GLN A 75 4.64 0.94 -4.27
C GLN A 75 4.54 0.77 -2.77
N ARG A 76 3.48 0.14 -2.29
CA ARG A 76 3.49 -0.37 -0.92
C ARG A 76 4.70 -1.28 -0.91
N GLN A 77 5.84 -0.66 -0.66
CA GLN A 77 7.11 -1.35 -0.54
C GLN A 77 6.81 -2.38 0.52
N MET A 78 6.97 -3.64 0.17
CA MET A 78 6.85 -4.69 1.16
C MET A 78 7.67 -4.23 2.35
N ALA A 79 7.04 -4.05 3.51
CA ALA A 79 7.71 -3.62 4.72
C ALA A 79 8.85 -4.59 5.10
N VAL A 80 8.93 -5.72 4.40
CA VAL A 80 9.84 -6.83 4.62
C VAL A 80 10.93 -6.91 3.54
N ASN A 81 12.08 -7.42 3.91
CA ASN A 81 13.17 -7.66 2.97
C ASN A 81 12.81 -8.76 1.97
N ARG A 82 12.83 -8.43 0.67
CA ARG A 82 12.47 -9.38 -0.41
C ARG A 82 13.35 -10.63 -0.46
N TYR A 83 14.63 -10.52 -0.07
CA TYR A 83 15.55 -11.66 -0.07
C TYR A 83 15.31 -12.57 1.12
N LEU A 84 15.02 -12.01 2.30
CA LEU A 84 14.60 -12.79 3.47
C LEU A 84 13.28 -13.50 3.19
N TRP A 85 12.33 -12.83 2.56
CA TRP A 85 11.06 -13.41 2.16
C TRP A 85 11.24 -14.61 1.21
N ALA A 86 11.95 -14.40 0.10
CA ALA A 86 12.20 -15.45 -0.88
C ALA A 86 13.00 -16.61 -0.29
N ALA A 87 14.02 -16.32 0.53
CA ALA A 87 14.83 -17.33 1.19
C ALA A 87 14.02 -18.15 2.20
N SER A 88 13.10 -17.53 2.95
CA SER A 88 12.22 -18.24 3.88
C SER A 88 11.32 -19.23 3.16
N LEU A 89 10.70 -18.82 2.05
CA LEU A 89 9.88 -19.71 1.23
C LEU A 89 10.70 -20.86 0.62
N ASP A 90 11.92 -20.58 0.18
CA ASP A 90 12.84 -21.57 -0.41
C ASP A 90 13.30 -22.61 0.61
N VAL A 91 13.78 -22.14 1.78
CA VAL A 91 14.26 -23.01 2.86
C VAL A 91 13.13 -23.86 3.46
N LEU A 92 11.90 -23.33 3.51
CA LEU A 92 10.74 -24.02 4.08
C LEU A 92 9.89 -24.75 3.02
N SER A 93 10.35 -24.85 1.77
CA SER A 93 9.60 -25.41 0.65
C SER A 93 9.21 -26.89 0.82
N PHE A 94 9.87 -27.61 1.70
CA PHE A 94 9.55 -29.02 2.03
C PHE A 94 8.38 -29.16 3.02
N LEU A 95 7.90 -28.05 3.61
CA LEU A 95 6.72 -28.03 4.49
C LEU A 95 5.50 -27.53 3.74
N PRO A 96 4.30 -28.08 3.99
CA PRO A 96 3.07 -27.50 3.48
C PRO A 96 2.90 -26.08 4.00
N MET A 97 2.48 -25.16 3.12
CA MET A 97 2.26 -23.77 3.49
C MET A 97 0.83 -23.59 3.99
N GLU A 98 0.64 -23.05 5.20
CA GLU A 98 -0.65 -22.68 5.75
C GLU A 98 -1.03 -21.26 5.30
N GLY A 99 -0.06 -20.33 5.35
CA GLY A 99 -0.26 -18.96 4.92
C GLY A 99 1.04 -18.18 4.80
N ALA A 100 1.06 -17.20 3.92
CA ALA A 100 2.18 -16.30 3.72
C ALA A 100 1.68 -14.91 3.34
N ASP A 101 1.91 -13.91 4.19
CA ASP A 101 1.52 -12.53 3.94
C ASP A 101 2.77 -11.62 3.92
N PRO A 102 3.17 -11.14 2.74
CA PRO A 102 4.34 -10.30 2.58
C PRO A 102 4.17 -8.89 3.18
N PHE A 103 2.94 -8.45 3.47
CA PHE A 103 2.70 -7.13 4.05
C PHE A 103 2.92 -7.10 5.56
N SER A 104 2.48 -8.15 6.25
CA SER A 104 2.76 -8.34 7.68
C SER A 104 4.13 -8.99 7.95
N GLY A 105 4.74 -9.58 6.92
CA GLY A 105 6.01 -10.29 7.04
C GLY A 105 5.90 -11.66 7.71
N VAL A 106 4.72 -12.25 7.74
CA VAL A 106 4.46 -13.52 8.41
C VAL A 106 4.34 -14.65 7.41
N ILE A 107 5.06 -15.74 7.66
CA ILE A 107 4.95 -17.01 6.94
C ILE A 107 4.64 -18.10 7.97
N VAL A 108 3.60 -18.86 7.74
CA VAL A 108 3.18 -19.98 8.60
C VAL A 108 3.12 -21.25 7.77
N THR A 109 3.78 -22.30 8.22
CA THR A 109 3.67 -23.63 7.62
C THR A 109 2.68 -24.48 8.41
N ASP A 110 2.07 -25.43 7.73
CA ASP A 110 1.34 -26.51 8.39
C ASP A 110 2.30 -27.60 8.88
N TRP A 111 1.74 -28.59 9.59
CA TRP A 111 2.50 -29.72 10.10
C TRP A 111 3.05 -30.56 8.95
N GLY A 112 4.37 -30.70 8.91
CA GLY A 112 5.08 -31.51 7.94
C GLY A 112 6.20 -32.31 8.58
N ARG A 113 6.85 -33.19 7.81
CA ARG A 113 7.95 -34.03 8.25
C ARG A 113 9.18 -33.76 7.39
N VAL A 114 10.35 -33.78 8.04
CA VAL A 114 11.63 -33.80 7.33
C VAL A 114 11.98 -35.25 7.00
N ALA A 115 12.65 -35.46 5.89
CA ALA A 115 13.21 -36.77 5.58
C ALA A 115 14.12 -37.25 6.70
N GLY A 116 13.81 -38.44 7.26
CA GLY A 116 14.56 -39.00 8.39
C GLY A 116 14.06 -38.67 9.80
N ASP A 117 13.09 -37.75 9.93
CA ASP A 117 12.42 -37.45 11.21
C ASP A 117 10.95 -37.88 11.15
N THR A 118 10.53 -38.73 12.11
CA THR A 118 9.13 -39.19 12.19
C THR A 118 8.21 -38.20 12.88
N THR A 119 8.78 -37.24 13.62
CA THR A 119 8.01 -36.25 14.38
C THR A 119 7.61 -35.08 13.48
N PRO A 120 6.31 -34.80 13.29
CA PRO A 120 5.88 -33.64 12.53
C PRO A 120 6.31 -32.33 13.23
N PHE A 121 6.68 -31.34 12.45
CA PHE A 121 6.92 -30.00 12.97
C PHE A 121 6.30 -28.94 12.06
N ARG A 122 6.11 -27.75 12.59
CA ARG A 122 5.67 -26.56 11.86
C ARG A 122 6.54 -25.37 12.23
N VAL A 123 6.61 -24.41 11.33
CA VAL A 123 7.47 -23.24 11.48
C VAL A 123 6.64 -21.98 11.22
N THR A 124 6.85 -20.96 12.05
CA THR A 124 6.38 -19.60 11.81
C THR A 124 7.62 -18.72 11.67
N VAL A 125 7.65 -17.96 10.57
CA VAL A 125 8.69 -16.96 10.31
C VAL A 125 8.06 -15.58 10.39
N TYR A 126 8.76 -14.66 11.03
CA TYR A 126 8.39 -13.25 11.08
C TYR A 126 9.56 -12.40 10.61
N ILE A 127 9.32 -11.56 9.60
CA ILE A 127 10.27 -10.61 9.04
C ILE A 127 9.75 -9.21 9.37
N SER A 128 10.46 -8.48 10.23
CA SER A 128 9.99 -7.20 10.80
C SER A 128 10.40 -5.97 9.99
N GLU A 129 11.47 -6.08 9.17
CA GLU A 129 12.08 -4.91 8.54
C GLU A 129 12.57 -5.21 7.12
N ALA A 130 12.80 -4.13 6.34
CA ALA A 130 13.37 -4.21 5.00
C ALA A 130 14.89 -4.48 4.99
N ALA A 131 15.55 -4.43 6.14
CA ALA A 131 16.98 -4.71 6.27
C ALA A 131 17.30 -6.21 6.14
N LEU A 132 18.38 -6.54 5.42
CA LEU A 132 18.92 -7.92 5.40
C LEU A 132 19.84 -8.11 6.62
N ASP A 133 19.23 -8.26 7.77
CA ASP A 133 19.90 -8.37 9.07
C ASP A 133 19.28 -9.50 9.89
N ALA A 134 20.07 -10.11 10.78
CA ALA A 134 19.58 -11.16 11.67
C ALA A 134 18.49 -10.66 12.65
N ARG A 135 18.49 -9.37 12.98
CA ARG A 135 17.47 -8.77 13.85
C ARG A 135 16.11 -8.64 13.18
N SER A 136 16.10 -8.56 11.84
CA SER A 136 14.89 -8.47 11.03
C SER A 136 14.17 -9.81 10.87
N LEU A 137 14.73 -10.90 11.35
CA LEU A 137 14.21 -12.26 11.18
C LEU A 137 13.98 -12.92 12.54
N ARG A 138 12.82 -13.54 12.70
CA ARG A 138 12.50 -14.39 13.86
C ARG A 138 11.87 -15.67 13.36
N VAL A 139 12.31 -16.80 13.91
CA VAL A 139 11.78 -18.12 13.61
C VAL A 139 11.30 -18.79 14.90
N ALA A 140 10.10 -19.33 14.85
CA ALA A 140 9.52 -20.14 15.91
C ALA A 140 9.09 -21.48 15.32
N ALA A 141 9.76 -22.56 15.68
CA ALA A 141 9.43 -23.90 15.28
C ALA A 141 8.85 -24.71 16.45
N PHE A 142 7.91 -25.60 16.11
CA PHE A 142 7.23 -26.46 17.08
C PHE A 142 7.22 -27.90 16.57
N ARG A 143 7.39 -28.85 17.47
CA ARG A 143 7.24 -30.28 17.21
C ARG A 143 5.89 -30.78 17.74
N ASN A 144 5.28 -31.70 17.03
CA ASN A 144 4.06 -32.38 17.50
C ASN A 144 4.45 -33.58 18.36
N GLN A 145 4.23 -33.50 19.65
CA GLN A 145 4.42 -34.60 20.58
C GLN A 145 3.07 -35.01 21.16
N GLY A 146 2.56 -36.15 20.69
CA GLY A 146 1.29 -36.68 21.19
C GLY A 146 0.09 -35.75 20.99
N GLY A 147 0.01 -35.04 19.86
CA GLY A 147 -1.05 -34.06 19.57
C GLY A 147 -0.81 -32.66 20.18
N ARG A 148 0.26 -32.45 20.92
CA ARG A 148 0.61 -31.16 21.54
C ARG A 148 1.76 -30.48 20.79
N ALA A 149 1.62 -29.19 20.50
CA ALA A 149 2.71 -28.38 19.97
C ALA A 149 3.73 -28.05 21.07
N VAL A 150 4.94 -28.55 20.93
CA VAL A 150 6.05 -28.29 21.85
C VAL A 150 7.09 -27.45 21.12
N PRO A 151 7.52 -26.31 21.66
CA PRO A 151 8.54 -25.48 21.01
C PRO A 151 9.87 -26.24 20.90
N VAL A 152 10.57 -26.07 19.81
CA VAL A 152 11.93 -26.59 19.66
C VAL A 152 12.93 -25.73 20.45
N SER A 153 14.16 -26.20 20.56
CA SER A 153 15.19 -25.46 21.29
C SER A 153 15.52 -24.13 20.62
N ALA A 154 15.97 -23.15 21.42
CA ALA A 154 16.44 -21.88 20.89
C ALA A 154 17.62 -22.05 19.91
N ALA A 155 18.45 -23.09 20.11
CA ALA A 155 19.56 -23.41 19.23
C ALA A 155 19.07 -23.89 17.85
N ASP A 156 18.00 -24.68 17.80
CA ASP A 156 17.42 -25.15 16.54
C ASP A 156 16.73 -23.99 15.77
N ASN A 157 16.03 -23.10 16.47
CA ASN A 157 15.48 -21.89 15.86
C ASN A 157 16.57 -21.02 15.23
N ARG A 158 17.71 -20.81 15.93
CA ARG A 158 18.85 -20.06 15.38
C ARG A 158 19.44 -20.72 14.15
N ARG A 159 19.55 -22.04 14.12
CA ARG A 159 20.03 -22.77 12.92
C ARG A 159 19.12 -22.52 11.70
N LEU A 160 17.82 -22.46 11.91
CA LEU A 160 16.87 -22.11 10.84
C LEU A 160 17.02 -20.64 10.42
N GLU A 161 17.16 -19.72 11.37
CA GLU A 161 17.43 -18.30 11.09
C GLU A 161 18.72 -18.13 10.28
N ASP A 162 19.81 -18.81 10.67
CA ASP A 162 21.09 -18.77 9.97
C ASP A 162 21.01 -19.36 8.55
N ALA A 163 20.25 -20.44 8.37
CA ALA A 163 20.02 -21.03 7.06
C ALA A 163 19.27 -20.06 6.12
N ILE A 164 18.22 -19.43 6.63
CA ILE A 164 17.43 -18.43 5.87
C ILE A 164 18.31 -17.21 5.53
N LEU A 165 19.08 -16.69 6.50
CA LEU A 165 19.98 -15.57 6.28
C LEU A 165 21.06 -15.88 5.24
N THR A 166 21.64 -17.08 5.29
CA THR A 166 22.64 -17.53 4.33
C THR A 166 22.04 -17.59 2.92
N ARG A 167 20.86 -18.18 2.80
CA ARG A 167 20.15 -18.24 1.52
C ARG A 167 19.77 -16.87 0.98
N ALA A 168 19.34 -15.97 1.84
CA ALA A 168 18.99 -14.59 1.46
C ALA A 168 20.21 -13.81 0.93
N ARG A 169 21.39 -14.01 1.54
CA ARG A 169 22.64 -13.42 1.05
C ARG A 169 23.03 -13.98 -0.33
N GLN A 170 22.89 -15.30 -0.53
CA GLN A 170 23.13 -15.93 -1.85
C GLN A 170 22.20 -15.34 -2.93
N LEU A 171 20.90 -15.20 -2.63
CA LEU A 171 19.93 -14.61 -3.56
C LEU A 171 20.26 -13.14 -3.88
N LYS A 172 20.74 -12.37 -2.90
CA LYS A 172 21.15 -10.99 -3.10
C LYS A 172 22.38 -10.90 -4.02
N ILE A 173 23.39 -11.75 -3.82
CA ILE A 173 24.59 -11.80 -4.66
C ILE A 173 24.20 -12.18 -6.09
N ALA A 174 23.47 -13.25 -6.28
CA ALA A 174 23.01 -13.69 -7.59
C ALA A 174 22.14 -12.64 -8.34
N ALA A 175 21.46 -11.76 -7.60
CA ALA A 175 20.70 -10.66 -8.20
C ALA A 175 21.59 -9.48 -8.62
N ALA A 176 22.76 -9.31 -8.00
CA ALA A 176 23.71 -8.24 -8.33
C ALA A 176 24.60 -8.58 -9.54
N GLU A 177 24.72 -9.87 -9.88
CA GLU A 177 25.51 -10.39 -10.99
C GLU A 177 24.74 -10.45 -12.33
N ARG A 178 23.45 -10.06 -12.34
CA ARG A 178 22.57 -10.02 -13.53
C ARG A 178 22.45 -8.62 -14.12
#